data_b730c4360fac28b7b44e7dda7a60766a
#
_entry.id   b730c4360fac28b7b44e7dda7a60766a
#
_cell.length_a   1.000
_cell.length_b   1.000
_cell.length_c   1.000
_cell.angle_alpha   90.00
_cell.angle_beta   90.00
_cell.angle_gamma   90.00
#
_symmetry.space_group_name_H-M   'P 1'
#
loop_
_entity.id
_entity.type
_entity.pdbx_description
1 polymer ?
#
loop_
_entity_poly.entity_id
_entity_poly.type
_entity_poly.pdbx_seq_one_letter_code
_entity_poly.pdbx_strand_id
1 'polypeptide(L)'
;MTIQESRAREAAKWARMYEALNWIEAGDGTMKTALALMKKADPKMTRSKAMIDLLAFEHLGYIEGVRDGKGKMMEPMAVKITEKGHEYFKRRAAE
;
A
#
# COMPACT_ATOMS: atom_id res chain seq x y z
N MET A 1 8.22 -24.23 8.28
CA MET A 1 8.11 -23.40 7.05
C MET A 1 9.48 -23.26 6.40
N THR A 2 9.57 -23.54 5.11
CA THR A 2 10.82 -23.40 4.37
C THR A 2 11.04 -21.92 3.98
N ILE A 3 12.27 -21.58 3.59
CA ILE A 3 12.60 -20.25 3.09
C ILE A 3 11.78 -19.93 1.83
N GLN A 4 11.58 -20.90 0.95
CA GLN A 4 10.80 -20.73 -0.28
C GLN A 4 9.33 -20.43 0.02
N GLU A 5 8.73 -21.13 0.99
CA GLU A 5 7.35 -20.89 1.41
C GLU A 5 7.20 -19.50 2.01
N SER A 6 8.18 -19.07 2.82
CA SER A 6 8.19 -17.74 3.42
C SER A 6 8.28 -16.65 2.34
N ARG A 7 9.14 -16.84 1.33
CA ARG A 7 9.27 -15.90 0.21
C ARG A 7 8.00 -15.83 -0.63
N ALA A 8 7.39 -16.99 -0.92
CA ALA A 8 6.15 -17.03 -1.67
C ALA A 8 5.01 -16.29 -0.95
N ARG A 9 4.94 -16.45 0.37
CA ARG A 9 3.96 -15.76 1.22
C ARG A 9 4.18 -14.26 1.21
N GLU A 10 5.44 -13.80 1.32
CA GLU A 10 5.78 -12.39 1.25
C GLU A 10 5.46 -11.81 -0.13
N ALA A 11 5.79 -12.52 -1.20
CA ALA A 11 5.49 -12.08 -2.55
C ALA A 11 3.97 -11.92 -2.76
N ALA A 12 3.18 -12.87 -2.29
CA ALA A 12 1.72 -12.80 -2.37
C ALA A 12 1.17 -11.61 -1.58
N LYS A 13 1.72 -11.33 -0.40
CA LYS A 13 1.36 -10.17 0.41
C LYS A 13 1.62 -8.86 -0.34
N TRP A 14 2.79 -8.74 -0.94
CA TRP A 14 3.15 -7.54 -1.70
C TRP A 14 2.31 -7.37 -2.96
N ALA A 15 1.96 -8.48 -3.63
CA ALA A 15 1.07 -8.44 -4.79
C ALA A 15 -0.31 -7.87 -4.40
N ARG A 16 -0.85 -8.28 -3.28
CA ARG A 16 -2.13 -7.76 -2.77
C ARG A 16 -2.02 -6.32 -2.32
N MET A 17 -0.90 -5.94 -1.71
CA MET A 17 -0.65 -4.54 -1.33
C MET A 17 -0.61 -3.65 -2.55
N TYR A 18 0.08 -4.09 -3.61
CA TYR A 18 0.17 -3.36 -4.87
C TYR A 18 -1.23 -3.23 -5.52
N GLU A 19 -2.02 -4.29 -5.52
CA GLU A 19 -3.40 -4.26 -6.00
C GLU A 19 -4.23 -3.22 -5.25
N ALA A 20 -4.11 -3.19 -3.92
CA ALA A 20 -4.82 -2.22 -3.09
C ALA A 20 -4.42 -0.78 -3.43
N LEU A 21 -3.13 -0.52 -3.62
CA LEU A 21 -2.64 0.80 -3.99
C LEU A 21 -3.13 1.24 -5.36
N ASN A 22 -3.15 0.33 -6.34
CA ASN A 22 -3.69 0.61 -7.68
C ASN A 22 -5.17 0.97 -7.60
N TRP A 23 -5.92 0.28 -6.75
CA TRP A 23 -7.34 0.57 -6.55
C TRP A 23 -7.55 1.97 -5.96
N ILE A 24 -6.74 2.33 -4.97
CA ILE A 24 -6.78 3.66 -4.34
C ILE A 24 -6.43 4.74 -5.38
N GLU A 25 -5.43 4.49 -6.22
CA GLU A 25 -5.02 5.42 -7.28
C GLU A 25 -6.15 5.68 -8.28
N ALA A 26 -7.05 4.71 -8.48
CA ALA A 26 -8.20 4.87 -9.36
C ALA A 26 -9.23 5.88 -8.84
N GLY A 27 -9.07 6.40 -7.63
CA GLY A 27 -9.84 7.54 -7.15
C GLY A 27 -11.01 7.22 -6.24
N ASP A 28 -11.24 5.96 -5.92
CA ASP A 28 -12.37 5.55 -5.08
C ASP A 28 -11.99 5.31 -3.61
N GLY A 29 -10.76 5.64 -3.24
CA GLY A 29 -10.21 5.26 -1.96
C GLY A 29 -10.55 6.19 -0.80
N THR A 30 -11.22 5.66 0.22
CA THR A 30 -11.24 6.24 1.55
C THR A 30 -10.31 5.40 2.43
N MET A 31 -9.94 5.92 3.60
CA MET A 31 -9.12 5.15 4.54
C MET A 31 -9.81 3.83 4.93
N LYS A 32 -11.13 3.83 5.04
CA LYS A 32 -11.92 2.64 5.37
C LYS A 32 -11.76 1.56 4.30
N THR A 33 -11.91 1.93 3.03
CA THR A 33 -11.81 0.97 1.93
C THR A 33 -10.37 0.54 1.68
N ALA A 34 -9.41 1.46 1.81
CA ALA A 34 -7.99 1.13 1.75
C ALA A 34 -7.63 0.11 2.82
N LEU A 35 -8.08 0.32 4.05
CA LEU A 35 -7.85 -0.60 5.15
C LEU A 35 -8.46 -1.98 4.87
N ALA A 36 -9.67 -2.04 4.32
CA ALA A 36 -10.33 -3.30 3.97
C ALA A 36 -9.49 -4.10 2.97
N LEU A 37 -8.92 -3.43 1.96
CA LEU A 37 -8.06 -4.07 0.97
C LEU A 37 -6.72 -4.50 1.56
N MET A 38 -6.13 -3.67 2.39
CA MET A 38 -4.85 -3.98 3.02
C MET A 38 -4.98 -5.15 4.01
N LYS A 39 -6.15 -5.33 4.63
CA LYS A 39 -6.42 -6.49 5.50
C LYS A 39 -6.46 -7.80 4.72
N LYS A 40 -6.78 -7.78 3.44
CA LYS A 40 -6.71 -8.98 2.61
C LYS A 40 -5.27 -9.43 2.41
N ALA A 41 -4.33 -8.49 2.38
CA ALA A 41 -2.91 -8.80 2.29
C ALA A 41 -2.33 -9.24 3.65
N ASP A 42 -2.77 -8.60 4.72
CA ASP A 42 -2.30 -8.85 6.08
C ASP A 42 -3.50 -8.80 7.03
N PRO A 43 -4.01 -9.96 7.50
CA PRO A 43 -5.16 -10.01 8.41
C PRO A 43 -4.95 -9.27 9.73
N LYS A 44 -3.70 -9.02 10.12
CA LYS A 44 -3.36 -8.29 11.34
C LYS A 44 -3.31 -6.77 11.13
N MET A 45 -3.58 -6.32 9.91
CA MET A 45 -3.55 -4.89 9.60
C MET A 45 -4.57 -4.12 10.43
N THR A 46 -4.13 -2.99 10.99
CA THR A 46 -4.97 -2.04 11.70
C THR A 46 -4.98 -0.72 10.96
N ARG A 47 -5.93 0.16 11.29
CA ARG A 47 -5.97 1.50 10.69
C ARG A 47 -4.67 2.26 10.94
N SER A 48 -4.15 2.19 12.17
CA SER A 48 -2.88 2.86 12.54
C SER A 48 -1.71 2.32 11.73
N LYS A 49 -1.62 1.01 11.58
CA LYS A 49 -0.54 0.38 10.79
C LYS A 49 -0.67 0.73 9.30
N ALA A 50 -1.88 0.70 8.76
CA ALA A 50 -2.13 1.09 7.37
C ALA A 50 -1.69 2.53 7.11
N MET A 51 -2.04 3.44 8.02
CA MET A 51 -1.64 4.84 7.94
C MET A 51 -0.12 4.98 7.97
N ILE A 52 0.55 4.29 8.90
CA ILE A 52 2.01 4.31 9.02
C ILE A 52 2.65 3.79 7.73
N ASP A 53 2.15 2.69 7.18
CA ASP A 53 2.69 2.11 5.94
C ASP A 53 2.54 3.07 4.77
N LEU A 54 1.36 3.70 4.61
CA LEU A 54 1.12 4.67 3.54
C LEU A 54 2.04 5.88 3.67
N LEU A 55 2.20 6.41 4.88
CA LEU A 55 3.09 7.54 5.12
C LEU A 55 4.56 7.17 4.88
N ALA A 56 4.95 5.94 5.22
CA ALA A 56 6.29 5.44 4.94
C ALA A 56 6.54 5.34 3.44
N PHE A 57 5.57 4.82 2.67
CA PHE A 57 5.69 4.75 1.20
C PHE A 57 5.79 6.14 0.58
N GLU A 58 5.03 7.11 1.10
CA GLU A 58 5.12 8.51 0.66
C GLU A 58 6.51 9.08 0.95
N HIS A 59 7.02 8.86 2.16
CA HIS A 59 8.35 9.34 2.56
C HIS A 59 9.46 8.74 1.70
N LEU A 60 9.33 7.47 1.33
CA LEU A 60 10.30 6.76 0.49
C LEU A 60 10.17 7.12 -1.00
N GLY A 61 9.14 7.88 -1.37
CA GLY A 61 8.92 8.30 -2.74
C GLY A 61 8.22 7.26 -3.61
N TYR A 62 7.58 6.27 -3.02
CA TYR A 62 6.85 5.24 -3.76
C TYR A 62 5.43 5.66 -4.11
N ILE A 63 4.83 6.53 -3.31
CA ILE A 63 3.50 7.09 -3.56
C ILE A 63 3.51 8.59 -3.26
N GLU A 64 2.51 9.30 -3.80
CA GLU A 64 2.29 10.73 -3.58
C GLU A 64 0.84 10.97 -3.20
N GLY A 65 0.56 12.09 -2.56
CA GLY A 65 -0.80 12.58 -2.37
C GLY A 65 -1.54 12.06 -1.15
N VAL A 66 -0.84 11.44 -0.20
CA VAL A 66 -1.47 10.93 1.03
C VAL A 66 -1.90 12.07 1.96
N ARG A 67 -1.20 13.20 1.91
CA ARG A 67 -1.47 14.35 2.78
C ARG A 67 -1.93 15.56 1.98
N ASP A 68 -2.79 16.37 2.60
CA ASP A 68 -3.15 17.69 2.04
C ASP A 68 -2.03 18.70 2.32
N GLY A 69 -2.23 19.94 1.85
CA GLY A 69 -1.28 21.02 2.08
C GLY A 69 -1.09 21.43 3.54
N LYS A 70 -1.91 20.90 4.44
CA LYS A 70 -1.83 21.15 5.89
C LYS A 70 -1.24 19.96 6.64
N GLY A 71 -0.81 18.93 5.93
CA GLY A 71 -0.21 17.74 6.53
C GLY A 71 -1.22 16.71 7.04
N LYS A 72 -2.51 16.91 6.81
CA LYS A 72 -3.55 15.95 7.19
C LYS A 72 -3.76 14.93 6.10
N MET A 73 -4.13 13.71 6.49
CA MET A 73 -4.48 12.67 5.52
C MET A 73 -5.74 13.06 4.77
N MET A 74 -5.69 12.94 3.44
CA MET A 74 -6.83 13.28 2.58
C MET A 74 -7.89 12.17 2.57
N GLU A 75 -9.16 12.60 2.52
CA GLU A 75 -10.32 11.70 2.35
C GLU A 75 -11.29 12.36 1.35
N PRO A 76 -11.65 11.73 0.22
CA PRO A 76 -11.09 10.47 -0.27
C PRO A 76 -9.60 10.59 -0.61
N MET A 77 -8.90 9.47 -0.58
CA MET A 77 -7.46 9.48 -0.76
C MET A 77 -7.09 9.69 -2.23
N ALA A 78 -6.29 10.73 -2.49
CA ALA A 78 -5.80 11.05 -3.84
C ALA A 78 -4.37 10.52 -3.99
N VAL A 79 -4.21 9.20 -3.89
CA VAL A 79 -2.90 8.54 -3.94
C VAL A 79 -2.50 8.27 -5.39
N LYS A 80 -1.26 8.59 -5.73
CA LYS A 80 -0.66 8.26 -7.01
C LYS A 80 0.60 7.44 -6.76
N ILE A 81 0.72 6.29 -7.43
CA ILE A 81 1.93 5.47 -7.35
C ILE A 81 2.96 6.06 -8.31
N THR A 82 4.16 6.35 -7.80
CA THR A 82 5.26 6.88 -8.62
C THR A 82 5.87 5.76 -9.47
N GLU A 83 6.67 6.13 -10.47
CA GLU A 83 7.41 5.16 -11.26
C GLU A 83 8.30 4.29 -10.37
N LYS A 84 8.98 4.92 -9.41
CA LYS A 84 9.80 4.23 -8.41
C LYS A 84 8.95 3.26 -7.58
N GLY A 85 7.74 3.67 -7.23
CA GLY A 85 6.80 2.82 -6.48
C GLY A 85 6.36 1.61 -7.28
N HIS A 86 5.98 1.80 -8.55
CA HIS A 86 5.61 0.68 -9.43
C HIS A 86 6.74 -0.35 -9.53
N GLU A 87 7.97 0.10 -9.74
CA GLU A 87 9.14 -0.79 -9.81
C GLU A 87 9.33 -1.55 -8.49
N TYR A 88 9.25 -0.84 -7.39
CA TYR A 88 9.45 -1.44 -6.06
C TYR A 88 8.39 -2.51 -5.76
N PHE A 89 7.11 -2.17 -5.92
CA PHE A 89 6.02 -3.10 -5.60
C PHE A 89 6.00 -4.31 -6.54
N LYS A 90 6.28 -4.12 -7.83
CA LYS A 90 6.38 -5.22 -8.77
C LYS A 90 7.52 -6.17 -8.42
N ARG A 91 8.67 -5.62 -8.04
CA ARG A 91 9.82 -6.42 -7.64
C ARG A 91 9.52 -7.24 -6.38
N ARG A 92 8.91 -6.61 -5.38
CA ARG A 92 8.55 -7.31 -4.14
C ARG A 92 7.51 -8.40 -4.38
N ALA A 93 6.58 -8.17 -5.29
CA ALA A 93 5.56 -9.16 -5.64
C ALA A 93 6.12 -10.33 -6.44
N ALA A 94 7.25 -10.14 -7.12
CA ALA A 94 7.89 -11.18 -7.95
C ALA A 94 8.89 -12.04 -7.18
N GLU A 95 9.29 -11.62 -6.01
CA GLU A 95 10.25 -12.39 -5.17
C GLU A 95 9.60 -13.67 -4.55
#